data_5f2ac9b2170948c464b95f706d9ec5f2
#
_entry.id   5f2ac9b2170948c464b95f706d9ec5f2
#
_cell.length_a   1.000
_cell.length_b   1.000
_cell.length_c   1.000
_cell.angle_alpha   90.00
_cell.angle_beta   90.00
_cell.angle_gamma   90.00
#
_symmetry.space_group_name_H-M   'P 1'
#
loop_
_entity.id
_entity.type
_entity.pdbx_description
1 polymer ?
#
loop_
_entity_poly.entity_id
_entity_poly.type
_entity_poly.pdbx_seq_one_letter_code
_entity_poly.pdbx_strand_id
1 'polypeptide(L)'
;MKELNKFFKIPFLLFFLLIFKVESKELSIGSLDAKVTVKVFSSLTCPHCANFHSAIFNNLKEEYIDKGMVRFEHHAFPLDLAALNAEMIVRCHNDNDKKFELLEEIYNKQKKWAVGSDINKINDLIKEVGLGFDLTEDKMNTCLKDSNAQDEILNERIEAQKKYKIESTPTIVVNEKKYSGKTDYENFKKIIEKNL
;
A
#
# COMPACT_ATOMS: atom_id res chain seq x y z
N MET A 1 -12.61 18.77 72.84
CA MET A 1 -11.95 19.09 71.59
C MET A 1 -11.97 17.85 70.69
N LYS A 2 -12.85 17.86 69.68
CA LYS A 2 -13.06 16.72 68.75
C LYS A 2 -12.35 17.01 67.44
N GLU A 3 -11.33 16.25 67.16
CA GLU A 3 -10.63 16.25 65.90
C GLU A 3 -11.49 15.55 64.84
N LEU A 4 -11.84 16.29 63.79
CA LEU A 4 -12.67 15.81 62.66
C LEU A 4 -11.74 15.39 61.50
N ASN A 5 -11.40 14.10 61.43
CA ASN A 5 -10.66 13.51 60.33
C ASN A 5 -11.59 13.41 59.10
N LYS A 6 -11.50 14.35 58.14
CA LYS A 6 -12.12 14.24 56.84
C LYS A 6 -11.21 13.42 55.93
N PHE A 7 -11.53 12.13 55.77
CA PHE A 7 -10.99 11.31 54.68
C PHE A 7 -11.50 11.85 53.34
N PHE A 8 -10.63 12.50 52.63
CA PHE A 8 -10.87 12.92 51.24
C PHE A 8 -10.72 11.67 50.34
N LYS A 9 -11.86 11.02 50.01
CA LYS A 9 -11.90 9.94 49.04
C LYS A 9 -11.72 10.54 47.63
N ILE A 10 -10.52 10.46 47.09
CA ILE A 10 -10.28 10.74 45.70
C ILE A 10 -10.88 9.60 44.87
N PRO A 11 -11.88 9.83 43.98
CA PRO A 11 -12.34 8.81 43.07
C PRO A 11 -11.21 8.51 42.07
N PHE A 12 -10.73 7.27 42.09
CA PHE A 12 -9.81 6.75 41.10
C PHE A 12 -10.56 6.67 39.76
N LEU A 13 -10.47 7.74 38.97
CA LEU A 13 -11.03 7.81 37.65
C LEU A 13 -10.19 6.89 36.73
N LEU A 14 -10.72 5.69 36.49
CA LEU A 14 -10.14 4.73 35.57
C LEU A 14 -10.19 5.36 34.15
N PHE A 15 -9.12 6.00 33.74
CA PHE A 15 -8.97 6.53 32.39
C PHE A 15 -8.78 5.34 31.44
N PHE A 16 -9.90 4.90 30.87
CA PHE A 16 -9.91 3.85 29.86
C PHE A 16 -9.25 4.44 28.59
N LEU A 17 -7.95 4.20 28.42
CA LEU A 17 -7.23 4.51 27.20
C LEU A 17 -7.83 3.65 26.07
N LEU A 18 -8.75 4.25 25.32
CA LEU A 18 -9.18 3.72 24.04
C LEU A 18 -7.95 3.77 23.12
N ILE A 19 -7.27 2.63 23.00
CA ILE A 19 -6.25 2.44 21.98
C ILE A 19 -7.01 2.37 20.66
N PHE A 20 -7.15 3.53 20.00
CA PHE A 20 -7.52 3.55 18.59
C PHE A 20 -6.40 2.82 17.84
N LYS A 21 -6.67 1.58 17.40
CA LYS A 21 -5.87 0.98 16.34
C LYS A 21 -5.96 1.93 15.15
N VAL A 22 -4.91 2.68 14.89
CA VAL A 22 -4.73 3.34 13.60
C VAL A 22 -4.61 2.20 12.60
N GLU A 23 -5.69 1.94 11.90
CA GLU A 23 -5.69 1.01 10.79
C GLU A 23 -4.75 1.59 9.74
N SER A 24 -3.69 0.85 9.43
CA SER A 24 -2.70 1.23 8.44
C SER A 24 -3.42 1.46 7.10
N LYS A 25 -3.27 2.65 6.55
CA LYS A 25 -3.89 3.04 5.26
C LYS A 25 -3.22 2.35 4.05
N GLU A 26 -2.12 1.65 4.30
CA GLU A 26 -1.39 0.95 3.26
C GLU A 26 -2.20 -0.23 2.73
N LEU A 27 -2.19 -0.38 1.42
CA LEU A 27 -2.78 -1.53 0.76
C LEU A 27 -1.94 -2.78 1.08
N SER A 28 -2.50 -3.68 1.87
CA SER A 28 -1.75 -4.82 2.40
C SER A 28 -2.54 -6.11 2.35
N ILE A 29 -1.83 -7.24 2.14
CA ILE A 29 -2.36 -8.60 2.21
C ILE A 29 -1.47 -9.50 3.06
N GLY A 30 -2.02 -10.60 3.55
CA GLY A 30 -1.34 -11.54 4.45
C GLY A 30 -1.67 -11.26 5.93
N SER A 31 -1.17 -12.14 6.79
CA SER A 31 -1.45 -12.08 8.23
C SER A 31 -0.81 -10.86 8.89
N LEU A 32 -1.53 -10.23 9.82
CA LEU A 32 -0.98 -9.19 10.69
C LEU A 32 0.11 -9.73 11.62
N ASP A 33 0.05 -11.02 11.93
CA ASP A 33 1.01 -11.71 12.81
C ASP A 33 2.16 -12.36 12.03
N ALA A 34 2.29 -12.08 10.72
CA ALA A 34 3.37 -12.61 9.89
C ALA A 34 4.73 -12.16 10.43
N LYS A 35 5.68 -13.11 10.51
CA LYS A 35 7.05 -12.82 10.97
C LYS A 35 7.82 -11.88 10.04
N VAL A 36 7.48 -11.91 8.75
CA VAL A 36 8.16 -11.11 7.72
C VAL A 36 7.17 -10.13 7.12
N THR A 37 7.54 -8.85 7.13
CA THR A 37 6.82 -7.80 6.40
C THR A 37 7.65 -7.37 5.19
N VAL A 38 7.03 -7.40 4.01
CA VAL A 38 7.59 -6.94 2.75
C VAL A 38 6.86 -5.68 2.33
N LYS A 39 7.54 -4.53 2.36
CA LYS A 39 7.04 -3.25 1.86
C LYS A 39 7.63 -2.99 0.49
N VAL A 40 6.79 -2.68 -0.48
CA VAL A 40 7.23 -2.37 -1.84
C VAL A 40 6.76 -0.98 -2.23
N PHE A 41 7.71 -0.07 -2.37
CA PHE A 41 7.46 1.29 -2.82
C PHE A 41 7.48 1.32 -4.34
N SER A 42 6.33 1.54 -4.93
CA SER A 42 6.08 1.29 -6.35
C SER A 42 5.36 2.44 -7.03
N SER A 43 5.63 2.61 -8.33
CA SER A 43 4.87 3.48 -9.22
C SER A 43 4.13 2.64 -10.26
N LEU A 44 2.85 2.94 -10.48
CA LEU A 44 2.02 2.19 -11.42
C LEU A 44 2.41 2.42 -12.90
N THR A 45 3.19 3.46 -13.19
CA THR A 45 3.78 3.68 -14.54
C THR A 45 5.16 3.05 -14.69
N CYS A 46 5.79 2.55 -13.62
CA CYS A 46 7.13 1.98 -13.68
C CYS A 46 7.14 0.56 -14.27
N PRO A 47 7.82 0.28 -15.38
CA PRO A 47 7.86 -1.08 -15.96
C PRO A 47 8.56 -2.11 -15.06
N HIS A 48 9.54 -1.68 -14.27
CA HIS A 48 10.21 -2.56 -13.31
C HIS A 48 9.29 -2.96 -12.15
N CYS A 49 8.32 -2.10 -11.76
CA CYS A 49 7.31 -2.42 -10.78
C CYS A 49 6.32 -3.47 -11.33
N ALA A 50 5.85 -3.30 -12.57
CA ALA A 50 5.02 -4.30 -13.24
C ALA A 50 5.73 -5.66 -13.36
N ASN A 51 7.04 -5.65 -13.68
CA ASN A 51 7.84 -6.87 -13.72
C ASN A 51 7.98 -7.52 -12.33
N PHE A 52 8.13 -6.73 -11.26
CA PHE A 52 8.15 -7.25 -9.89
C PHE A 52 6.86 -8.02 -9.58
N HIS A 53 5.71 -7.45 -9.90
CA HIS A 53 4.42 -8.09 -9.69
C HIS A 53 4.29 -9.39 -10.49
N SER A 54 4.60 -9.39 -11.77
CA SER A 54 4.49 -10.59 -12.62
C SER A 54 5.51 -11.68 -12.30
N ALA A 55 6.74 -11.35 -11.90
CA ALA A 55 7.83 -12.32 -11.75
C ALA A 55 8.11 -12.73 -10.30
N ILE A 56 7.74 -11.90 -9.33
CA ILE A 56 8.08 -12.13 -7.92
C ILE A 56 6.84 -12.24 -7.03
N PHE A 57 5.92 -11.28 -7.14
CA PHE A 57 4.79 -11.17 -6.22
C PHE A 57 3.88 -12.40 -6.26
N ASN A 58 3.56 -12.94 -7.44
CA ASN A 58 2.70 -14.12 -7.56
C ASN A 58 3.27 -15.34 -6.82
N ASN A 59 4.57 -15.60 -6.99
CA ASN A 59 5.25 -16.69 -6.28
C ASN A 59 5.33 -16.41 -4.76
N LEU A 60 5.63 -15.16 -4.38
CA LEU A 60 5.65 -14.75 -2.98
C LEU A 60 4.28 -14.93 -2.32
N LYS A 61 3.20 -14.61 -3.06
CA LYS A 61 1.84 -14.78 -2.59
C LYS A 61 1.54 -16.24 -2.29
N GLU A 62 1.74 -17.11 -3.27
CA GLU A 62 1.43 -18.55 -3.17
C GLU A 62 2.31 -19.25 -2.11
N GLU A 63 3.61 -18.96 -2.08
CA GLU A 63 4.55 -19.68 -1.22
C GLU A 63 4.56 -19.19 0.22
N TYR A 64 4.25 -17.90 0.49
CA TYR A 64 4.43 -17.29 1.82
C TYR A 64 3.26 -16.46 2.32
N ILE A 65 2.62 -15.64 1.49
CA ILE A 65 1.56 -14.73 1.96
C ILE A 65 0.31 -15.54 2.32
N ASP A 66 -0.14 -16.41 1.41
CA ASP A 66 -1.33 -17.26 1.61
C ASP A 66 -1.14 -18.28 2.75
N LYS A 67 0.10 -18.54 3.14
CA LYS A 67 0.47 -19.37 4.30
C LYS A 67 0.63 -18.57 5.60
N GLY A 68 0.36 -17.27 5.57
CA GLY A 68 0.46 -16.40 6.75
C GLY A 68 1.88 -16.11 7.24
N MET A 69 2.92 -16.47 6.47
CA MET A 69 4.32 -16.28 6.85
C MET A 69 4.84 -14.89 6.51
N VAL A 70 4.28 -14.27 5.45
CA VAL A 70 4.64 -12.93 4.97
C VAL A 70 3.40 -12.05 4.94
N ARG A 71 3.55 -10.81 5.43
CA ARG A 71 2.66 -9.68 5.17
C ARG A 71 3.26 -8.84 4.06
N PHE A 72 2.51 -8.61 3.01
CA PHE A 72 2.90 -7.74 1.90
C PHE A 72 2.18 -6.40 2.00
N GLU A 73 2.90 -5.31 1.80
CA GLU A 73 2.39 -3.94 1.80
C GLU A 73 2.80 -3.23 0.51
N HIS A 74 1.79 -2.81 -0.27
CA HIS A 74 1.99 -1.91 -1.39
C HIS A 74 2.00 -0.48 -0.87
N HIS A 75 3.08 0.24 -1.14
CA HIS A 75 3.24 1.65 -0.81
C HIS A 75 3.33 2.46 -2.10
N ALA A 76 2.38 3.36 -2.30
CA ALA A 76 2.36 4.22 -3.47
C ALA A 76 3.59 5.15 -3.49
N PHE A 77 4.32 5.12 -4.60
CA PHE A 77 5.42 6.03 -4.88
C PHE A 77 5.30 6.57 -6.32
N PRO A 78 4.24 7.35 -6.62
CA PRO A 78 3.97 7.81 -7.97
C PRO A 78 5.13 8.67 -8.50
N LEU A 79 5.62 8.33 -9.70
CA LEU A 79 6.68 9.07 -10.39
C LEU A 79 6.12 10.19 -11.28
N ASP A 80 4.85 10.11 -11.63
CA ASP A 80 4.15 11.04 -12.51
C ASP A 80 2.65 11.12 -12.17
N LEU A 81 1.93 12.00 -12.85
CA LEU A 81 0.50 12.22 -12.64
C LEU A 81 -0.34 11.00 -13.04
N ALA A 82 0.07 10.25 -14.06
CA ALA A 82 -0.65 9.06 -14.50
C ALA A 82 -0.59 7.96 -13.43
N ALA A 83 0.59 7.76 -12.81
CA ALA A 83 0.75 6.84 -11.68
C ALA A 83 -0.08 7.26 -10.46
N LEU A 84 -0.13 8.56 -10.16
CA LEU A 84 -0.93 9.10 -9.07
C LEU A 84 -2.43 8.86 -9.31
N ASN A 85 -2.93 9.16 -10.51
CA ASN A 85 -4.33 8.94 -10.86
C ASN A 85 -4.70 7.45 -10.86
N ALA A 86 -3.81 6.58 -11.33
CA ALA A 86 -4.01 5.14 -11.26
C ALA A 86 -4.11 4.65 -9.80
N GLU A 87 -3.27 5.15 -8.91
CA GLU A 87 -3.32 4.84 -7.48
C GLU A 87 -4.61 5.34 -6.82
N MET A 88 -5.07 6.53 -7.19
CA MET A 88 -6.36 7.05 -6.72
C MET A 88 -7.53 6.15 -7.14
N ILE A 89 -7.51 5.61 -8.36
CA ILE A 89 -8.55 4.67 -8.84
C ILE A 89 -8.46 3.34 -8.09
N VAL A 90 -7.27 2.79 -7.83
CA VAL A 90 -7.10 1.59 -7.00
C VAL A 90 -7.72 1.80 -5.62
N ARG A 91 -7.40 2.93 -4.97
CA ARG A 91 -7.91 3.26 -3.62
C ARG A 91 -9.38 3.63 -3.59
N CYS A 92 -10.00 3.86 -4.74
CA CYS A 92 -11.42 4.18 -4.87
C CYS A 92 -12.35 3.03 -4.46
N HIS A 93 -11.87 1.79 -4.48
CA HIS A 93 -12.62 0.65 -3.98
C HIS A 93 -12.66 0.62 -2.45
N ASN A 94 -13.75 0.13 -1.84
CA ASN A 94 -13.88 0.06 -0.38
C ASN A 94 -13.29 -1.24 0.18
N ASP A 95 -13.33 -2.32 -0.61
CA ASP A 95 -12.85 -3.64 -0.27
C ASP A 95 -11.36 -3.77 -0.55
N ASN A 96 -10.59 -4.25 0.43
CA ASN A 96 -9.12 -4.32 0.33
C ASN A 96 -8.66 -5.40 -0.66
N ASP A 97 -9.36 -6.54 -0.73
CA ASP A 97 -9.01 -7.62 -1.67
C ASP A 97 -9.26 -7.15 -3.09
N LYS A 98 -10.38 -6.45 -3.33
CA LYS A 98 -10.69 -5.82 -4.62
C LYS A 98 -9.69 -4.74 -5.03
N LYS A 99 -9.15 -3.97 -4.08
CA LYS A 99 -8.06 -3.04 -4.37
C LYS A 99 -6.82 -3.77 -4.87
N PHE A 100 -6.45 -4.89 -4.23
CA PHE A 100 -5.31 -5.70 -4.67
C PHE A 100 -5.55 -6.32 -6.04
N GLU A 101 -6.71 -6.91 -6.29
CA GLU A 101 -7.07 -7.45 -7.60
C GLU A 101 -6.98 -6.36 -8.69
N LEU A 102 -7.50 -5.16 -8.42
CA LEU A 102 -7.43 -4.03 -9.33
C LEU A 102 -5.98 -3.55 -9.53
N LEU A 103 -5.18 -3.47 -8.47
CA LEU A 103 -3.76 -3.14 -8.53
C LEU A 103 -3.00 -4.08 -9.47
N GLU A 104 -3.21 -5.40 -9.31
CA GLU A 104 -2.61 -6.41 -10.17
C GLU A 104 -3.02 -6.22 -11.63
N GLU A 105 -4.30 -5.99 -11.89
CA GLU A 105 -4.78 -5.81 -13.25
C GLU A 105 -4.28 -4.51 -13.89
N ILE A 106 -4.11 -3.45 -13.11
CA ILE A 106 -3.49 -2.21 -13.58
C ILE A 106 -2.04 -2.46 -13.99
N TYR A 107 -1.27 -3.24 -13.22
CA TYR A 107 0.08 -3.65 -13.64
C TYR A 107 0.06 -4.55 -14.89
N ASN A 108 -0.81 -5.54 -14.95
CA ASN A 108 -0.95 -6.45 -16.09
C ASN A 108 -1.26 -5.69 -17.39
N LYS A 109 -2.08 -4.65 -17.30
CA LYS A 109 -2.47 -3.81 -18.44
C LYS A 109 -1.60 -2.56 -18.63
N GLN A 110 -0.52 -2.39 -17.85
CA GLN A 110 0.31 -1.18 -17.87
C GLN A 110 0.68 -0.73 -19.28
N LYS A 111 1.13 -1.65 -20.14
CA LYS A 111 1.50 -1.34 -21.52
C LYS A 111 0.34 -0.86 -22.41
N LYS A 112 -0.92 -1.02 -21.95
CA LYS A 112 -2.11 -0.58 -22.70
C LYS A 112 -2.55 0.81 -22.27
N TRP A 113 -2.48 1.12 -20.97
CA TRP A 113 -2.97 2.38 -20.44
C TRP A 113 -1.87 3.43 -20.20
N ALA A 114 -0.64 3.02 -19.83
CA ALA A 114 0.46 3.94 -19.55
C ALA A 114 1.18 4.35 -20.85
N VAL A 115 0.45 4.91 -21.80
CA VAL A 115 0.95 5.26 -23.16
C VAL A 115 0.57 6.69 -23.54
N GLY A 116 1.51 7.38 -24.20
CA GLY A 116 1.32 8.77 -24.63
C GLY A 116 1.47 9.77 -23.48
N SER A 117 1.02 11.01 -23.71
CA SER A 117 1.14 12.14 -22.77
C SER A 117 -0.18 12.85 -22.48
N ASP A 118 -1.27 12.43 -23.10
CA ASP A 118 -2.60 12.98 -22.83
C ASP A 118 -3.19 12.33 -21.58
N ILE A 119 -3.19 13.06 -20.48
CA ILE A 119 -3.64 12.56 -19.18
C ILE A 119 -5.12 12.19 -19.17
N ASN A 120 -5.97 12.86 -19.96
CA ASN A 120 -7.40 12.55 -20.02
C ASN A 120 -7.60 11.19 -20.68
N LYS A 121 -6.90 10.94 -21.79
CA LYS A 121 -6.94 9.65 -22.48
C LYS A 121 -6.38 8.53 -21.60
N ILE A 122 -5.29 8.79 -20.86
CA ILE A 122 -4.72 7.83 -19.92
C ILE A 122 -5.74 7.52 -18.81
N ASN A 123 -6.39 8.53 -18.24
CA ASN A 123 -7.42 8.33 -17.22
C ASN A 123 -8.61 7.51 -17.74
N ASP A 124 -9.04 7.72 -18.98
CA ASP A 124 -10.11 6.94 -19.58
C ASP A 124 -9.70 5.46 -19.70
N LEU A 125 -8.49 5.18 -20.14
CA LEU A 125 -7.95 3.81 -20.21
C LEU A 125 -7.82 3.14 -18.84
N ILE A 126 -7.44 3.88 -17.80
CA ILE A 126 -7.38 3.36 -16.42
C ILE A 126 -8.81 3.08 -15.91
N LYS A 127 -9.76 3.98 -16.20
CA LYS A 127 -11.17 3.78 -15.82
C LYS A 127 -11.77 2.53 -16.50
N GLU A 128 -11.41 2.25 -17.76
CA GLU A 128 -11.81 1.00 -18.42
C GLU A 128 -11.37 -0.25 -17.63
N VAL A 129 -10.19 -0.21 -17.01
CA VAL A 129 -9.76 -1.29 -16.11
C VAL A 129 -10.64 -1.33 -14.86
N GLY A 130 -10.90 -0.19 -14.22
CA GLY A 130 -11.72 -0.08 -13.01
C GLY A 130 -13.17 -0.56 -13.17
N LEU A 131 -13.76 -0.39 -14.37
CA LEU A 131 -15.10 -0.89 -14.67
C LEU A 131 -15.22 -2.41 -14.50
N GLY A 132 -14.14 -3.15 -14.71
CA GLY A 132 -14.09 -4.61 -14.49
C GLY A 132 -14.06 -5.01 -13.00
N PHE A 133 -13.99 -4.06 -12.08
CA PHE A 133 -13.89 -4.24 -10.62
C PHE A 133 -15.01 -3.53 -9.84
N ASP A 134 -16.22 -3.53 -10.38
CA ASP A 134 -17.41 -2.95 -9.75
C ASP A 134 -17.31 -1.44 -9.44
N LEU A 135 -16.39 -0.72 -10.07
CA LEU A 135 -16.30 0.73 -9.99
C LEU A 135 -17.12 1.35 -11.13
N THR A 136 -17.98 2.30 -10.78
CA THR A 136 -18.70 3.10 -11.80
C THR A 136 -17.81 4.26 -12.27
N GLU A 137 -18.06 4.75 -13.49
CA GLU A 137 -17.33 5.89 -14.03
C GLU A 137 -17.49 7.14 -13.16
N ASP A 138 -18.71 7.42 -12.67
CA ASP A 138 -19.00 8.54 -11.79
C ASP A 138 -18.22 8.45 -10.47
N LYS A 139 -18.13 7.24 -9.89
CA LYS A 139 -17.35 7.03 -8.68
C LYS A 139 -15.86 7.29 -8.94
N MET A 140 -15.31 6.76 -10.02
CA MET A 140 -13.90 6.98 -10.37
C MET A 140 -13.60 8.45 -10.68
N ASN A 141 -14.52 9.15 -11.38
CA ASN A 141 -14.40 10.59 -11.61
C ASN A 141 -14.45 11.40 -10.30
N THR A 142 -15.21 10.95 -9.32
CA THR A 142 -15.24 11.57 -7.97
C THR A 142 -13.93 11.32 -7.23
N CYS A 143 -13.42 10.09 -7.24
CA CYS A 143 -12.14 9.75 -6.62
C CYS A 143 -10.97 10.55 -7.23
N LEU A 144 -10.92 10.70 -8.55
CA LEU A 144 -9.87 11.48 -9.23
C LEU A 144 -9.90 12.98 -8.89
N LYS A 145 -10.99 13.50 -8.35
CA LYS A 145 -11.14 14.90 -7.91
C LYS A 145 -10.92 15.06 -6.41
N ASP A 146 -10.71 13.98 -5.67
CA ASP A 146 -10.51 14.04 -4.21
C ASP A 146 -9.08 14.50 -3.89
N SER A 147 -8.95 15.80 -3.61
CA SER A 147 -7.66 16.40 -3.26
C SER A 147 -7.09 15.85 -1.95
N ASN A 148 -7.93 15.42 -0.99
CA ASN A 148 -7.44 14.85 0.26
C ASN A 148 -6.79 13.49 0.02
N ALA A 149 -7.41 12.63 -0.79
CA ALA A 149 -6.84 11.34 -1.18
C ALA A 149 -5.52 11.53 -1.97
N GLN A 150 -5.47 12.54 -2.85
CA GLN A 150 -4.25 12.90 -3.57
C GLN A 150 -3.13 13.32 -2.62
N ASP A 151 -3.42 14.22 -1.68
CA ASP A 151 -2.46 14.71 -0.70
C ASP A 151 -1.97 13.58 0.22
N GLU A 152 -2.83 12.65 0.61
CA GLU A 152 -2.45 11.47 1.38
C GLU A 152 -1.40 10.63 0.64
N ILE A 153 -1.62 10.30 -0.63
CA ILE A 153 -0.69 9.52 -1.45
C ILE A 153 0.66 10.25 -1.60
N LEU A 154 0.62 11.56 -1.84
CA LEU A 154 1.84 12.37 -1.99
C LEU A 154 2.61 12.49 -0.67
N ASN A 155 1.91 12.63 0.47
CA ASN A 155 2.53 12.65 1.78
C ASN A 155 3.16 11.28 2.14
N GLU A 156 2.49 10.17 1.86
CA GLU A 156 3.08 8.83 2.01
C GLU A 156 4.39 8.70 1.21
N ARG A 157 4.41 9.17 -0.04
CA ARG A 157 5.62 9.19 -0.86
C ARG A 157 6.74 10.01 -0.22
N ILE A 158 6.42 11.21 0.29
CA ILE A 158 7.39 12.11 0.94
C ILE A 158 7.98 11.46 2.21
N GLU A 159 7.13 10.87 3.05
CA GLU A 159 7.57 10.21 4.28
C GLU A 159 8.43 8.97 3.97
N ALA A 160 8.03 8.17 2.99
CA ALA A 160 8.81 7.02 2.52
C ALA A 160 10.19 7.45 2.00
N GLN A 161 10.23 8.52 1.21
CA GLN A 161 11.49 9.10 0.71
C GLN A 161 12.41 9.52 1.85
N LYS A 162 11.88 10.20 2.87
CA LYS A 162 12.66 10.65 4.03
C LYS A 162 13.17 9.44 4.83
N LYS A 163 12.31 8.46 5.10
CA LYS A 163 12.62 7.31 5.96
C LYS A 163 13.60 6.34 5.30
N TYR A 164 13.34 5.94 4.06
CA TYR A 164 14.08 4.87 3.39
C TYR A 164 15.07 5.34 2.34
N LYS A 165 15.18 6.66 2.10
CA LYS A 165 16.07 7.22 1.08
C LYS A 165 15.84 6.57 -0.29
N ILE A 166 14.58 6.59 -0.75
CA ILE A 166 14.17 5.96 -1.99
C ILE A 166 14.66 6.79 -3.19
N GLU A 167 15.41 6.16 -4.08
CA GLU A 167 15.99 6.77 -5.28
C GLU A 167 15.40 6.22 -6.58
N SER A 168 14.76 5.04 -6.50
CA SER A 168 14.17 4.36 -7.65
C SER A 168 13.01 3.45 -7.22
N THR A 169 12.19 3.05 -8.20
CA THR A 169 11.09 2.10 -8.01
C THR A 169 11.31 0.84 -8.87
N PRO A 170 10.97 -0.35 -8.40
CA PRO A 170 10.52 -0.61 -7.04
C PRO A 170 11.68 -0.51 -6.03
N THR A 171 11.41 0.06 -4.84
CA THR A 171 12.28 -0.11 -3.68
C THR A 171 11.60 -1.08 -2.73
N ILE A 172 12.32 -2.11 -2.30
CA ILE A 172 11.81 -3.17 -1.43
C ILE A 172 12.43 -3.03 -0.04
N VAL A 173 11.61 -3.16 1.00
CA VAL A 173 12.03 -3.15 2.41
C VAL A 173 11.49 -4.41 3.06
N VAL A 174 12.38 -5.19 3.67
CA VAL A 174 12.03 -6.42 4.40
C VAL A 174 12.37 -6.20 5.87
N ASN A 175 11.38 -6.32 6.76
CA ASN A 175 11.52 -6.07 8.19
C ASN A 175 12.32 -4.79 8.48
N GLU A 176 11.87 -3.66 7.92
CA GLU A 176 12.45 -2.31 8.04
C GLU A 176 13.86 -2.12 7.42
N LYS A 177 14.42 -3.13 6.75
CA LYS A 177 15.72 -3.05 6.08
C LYS A 177 15.54 -3.01 4.57
N LYS A 178 16.13 -1.98 3.93
CA LYS A 178 16.11 -1.87 2.47
C LYS A 178 16.84 -3.07 1.84
N TYR A 179 16.16 -3.74 0.93
CA TYR A 179 16.72 -4.85 0.17
C TYR A 179 17.62 -4.32 -0.96
N SER A 180 18.83 -4.82 -1.06
CA SER A 180 19.84 -4.42 -2.05
C SER A 180 20.30 -5.57 -2.95
N GLY A 181 19.57 -6.70 -2.93
CA GLY A 181 19.89 -7.87 -3.76
C GLY A 181 19.34 -7.76 -5.18
N LYS A 182 19.61 -8.82 -5.96
CA LYS A 182 19.06 -8.95 -7.32
C LYS A 182 17.54 -9.08 -7.26
N THR A 183 16.85 -8.44 -8.19
CA THR A 183 15.38 -8.44 -8.32
C THR A 183 14.91 -9.66 -9.13
N ASP A 184 15.29 -10.86 -8.67
CA ASP A 184 14.76 -12.15 -9.14
C ASP A 184 14.21 -12.93 -7.96
N TYR A 185 13.28 -13.86 -8.22
CA TYR A 185 12.56 -14.57 -7.17
C TYR A 185 13.49 -15.42 -6.28
N GLU A 186 14.45 -16.12 -6.85
CA GLU A 186 15.35 -17.00 -6.10
C GLU A 186 16.21 -16.25 -5.09
N ASN A 187 16.73 -15.07 -5.45
CA ASN A 187 17.47 -14.24 -4.52
C ASN A 187 16.57 -13.60 -3.47
N PHE A 188 15.37 -13.20 -3.86
CA PHE A 188 14.38 -12.63 -2.95
C PHE A 188 13.88 -13.68 -1.94
N LYS A 189 13.59 -14.89 -2.39
CA LYS A 189 13.21 -16.03 -1.56
C LYS A 189 14.21 -16.30 -0.42
N LYS A 190 15.52 -16.30 -0.72
CA LYS A 190 16.56 -16.48 0.29
C LYS A 190 16.51 -15.43 1.41
N ILE A 191 16.11 -14.19 1.06
CA ILE A 191 15.97 -13.14 2.08
C ILE A 191 14.72 -13.36 2.92
N ILE A 192 13.62 -13.79 2.32
CA ILE A 192 12.41 -14.15 3.08
C ILE A 192 12.73 -15.30 4.06
N GLU A 193 13.30 -16.39 3.57
CA GLU A 193 13.64 -17.57 4.37
C GLU A 193 14.63 -17.26 5.53
N LYS A 194 15.58 -16.34 5.31
CA LYS A 194 16.50 -15.89 6.36
C LYS A 194 15.79 -15.11 7.47
N ASN A 195 14.63 -14.50 7.20
CA ASN A 195 13.90 -13.68 8.16
C ASN A 195 12.70 -14.42 8.79
N LEU A 196 12.39 -15.65 8.35
CA LEU A 196 11.42 -16.55 8.98
C LEU A 196 12.00 -17.24 10.20
#